data_d340295226c9753353a7213fce38033c
#
_entry.id   d340295226c9753353a7213fce38033c
#
_cell.length_a   1.000
_cell.length_b   1.000
_cell.length_c   1.000
_cell.angle_alpha   90.00
_cell.angle_beta   90.00
_cell.angle_gamma   90.00
#
_symmetry.space_group_name_H-M   'P 1'
#
loop_
_entity.id
_entity.type
_entity.pdbx_description
1 polymer ?
#
loop_
_entity_poly.entity_id
_entity_poly.type
_entity_poly.pdbx_seq_one_letter_code
_entity_poly.pdbx_strand_id
1 'polypeptide(L)'
;MTAPLLQTIDLGVNFGGVRAVRDVNFTLDEGELRCLIGPNGAGKSTFFKMLTGQLEPSHGRVLFRGQDISSAHAHEIARLGIGIKTQVPSVFDGLAVRENIWLAASRIHPKSKARIMTEEMLERLGLTSVADRLVGQLAHGQRQWVELGLVLSTDPDLILLDEPAAGMTHEEVQRTAELVREINRSKALIVVEHDMQFIRMIARKVTVFNQGSVLVEDQMENIMRNPLVRDIYLGKQAAA
;
A
#
# COMPACT_ATOMS: atom_id res chain seq x y z
N MET A 1 -16.38 -20.12 7.22
CA MET A 1 -15.28 -19.14 7.17
C MET A 1 -15.31 -18.55 5.77
N THR A 2 -15.39 -17.26 5.61
CA THR A 2 -15.28 -16.58 4.32
C THR A 2 -13.86 -16.77 3.78
N ALA A 3 -13.71 -16.98 2.47
CA ALA A 3 -12.38 -17.05 1.85
C ALA A 3 -11.65 -15.70 2.04
N PRO A 4 -10.33 -15.70 2.26
CA PRO A 4 -9.56 -14.46 2.40
C PRO A 4 -9.61 -13.64 1.10
N LEU A 5 -9.51 -12.31 1.23
CA LEU A 5 -9.45 -11.40 0.09
C LEU A 5 -8.16 -11.59 -0.71
N LEU A 6 -7.03 -11.67 0.00
CA LEU A 6 -5.72 -11.93 -0.59
C LEU A 6 -5.00 -13.02 0.21
N GLN A 7 -4.37 -13.96 -0.50
CA GLN A 7 -3.57 -15.01 0.10
C GLN A 7 -2.30 -15.23 -0.70
N THR A 8 -1.18 -15.49 -0.02
CA THR A 8 0.01 -16.04 -0.67
C THR A 8 0.32 -17.43 -0.09
N ILE A 9 0.78 -18.33 -0.94
CA ILE A 9 1.11 -19.71 -0.58
C ILE A 9 2.55 -19.96 -1.05
N ASP A 10 3.44 -20.16 -0.07
CA ASP A 10 4.87 -20.43 -0.27
C ASP A 10 5.52 -19.49 -1.28
N LEU A 11 5.10 -18.21 -1.24
CA LEU A 11 5.51 -17.21 -2.22
C LEU A 11 6.98 -16.85 -2.05
N GLY A 12 7.74 -16.93 -3.15
CA GLY A 12 9.14 -16.58 -3.12
C GLY A 12 9.71 -16.14 -4.46
N VAL A 13 10.81 -15.39 -4.38
CA VAL A 13 11.56 -14.93 -5.54
C VAL A 13 13.06 -14.95 -5.29
N ASN A 14 13.79 -15.38 -6.32
CA ASN A 14 15.23 -15.47 -6.33
C ASN A 14 15.81 -14.56 -7.41
N PHE A 15 16.83 -13.80 -7.06
CA PHE A 15 17.64 -12.99 -7.98
C PHE A 15 19.05 -13.58 -8.04
N GLY A 16 19.37 -14.35 -9.08
CA GLY A 16 20.61 -15.11 -9.13
C GLY A 16 20.74 -16.02 -7.89
N GLY A 17 21.80 -15.83 -7.08
CA GLY A 17 22.02 -16.60 -5.84
C GLY A 17 21.32 -16.05 -4.59
N VAL A 18 20.59 -14.94 -4.69
CA VAL A 18 19.95 -14.27 -3.54
C VAL A 18 18.47 -14.61 -3.48
N ARG A 19 18.02 -15.22 -2.39
CA ARG A 19 16.61 -15.41 -2.06
C ARG A 19 16.06 -14.15 -1.40
N ALA A 20 15.44 -13.27 -2.20
CA ALA A 20 14.94 -11.99 -1.71
C ALA A 20 13.61 -12.12 -0.94
N VAL A 21 12.77 -13.08 -1.30
CA VAL A 21 11.57 -13.50 -0.55
C VAL A 21 11.54 -15.02 -0.50
N ARG A 22 11.18 -15.58 0.68
CA ARG A 22 11.30 -17.00 0.99
C ARG A 22 10.00 -17.54 1.56
N ASP A 23 9.30 -18.35 0.79
CA ASP A 23 8.18 -19.18 1.23
C ASP A 23 7.16 -18.42 2.11
N VAL A 24 6.80 -17.18 1.67
CA VAL A 24 5.90 -16.32 2.44
C VAL A 24 4.46 -16.80 2.30
N ASN A 25 3.89 -17.21 3.43
CA ASN A 25 2.47 -17.48 3.60
C ASN A 25 1.83 -16.30 4.31
N PHE A 26 0.94 -15.60 3.61
CA PHE A 26 0.29 -14.39 4.09
C PHE A 26 -1.20 -14.44 3.75
N THR A 27 -2.03 -13.93 4.64
CA THR A 27 -3.47 -13.88 4.46
C THR A 27 -4.01 -12.52 4.88
N LEU A 28 -4.87 -11.93 4.06
CA LEU A 28 -5.58 -10.70 4.33
C LEU A 28 -7.07 -10.90 4.13
N ASP A 29 -7.87 -10.53 5.12
CA ASP A 29 -9.32 -10.60 5.07
C ASP A 29 -9.94 -9.35 4.45
N GLU A 30 -11.22 -9.42 4.02
CA GLU A 30 -11.96 -8.25 3.57
C GLU A 30 -12.05 -7.18 4.66
N GLY A 31 -11.82 -5.91 4.30
CA GLY A 31 -11.84 -4.79 5.23
C GLY A 31 -10.68 -4.75 6.22
N GLU A 32 -9.73 -5.68 6.14
CA GLU A 32 -8.54 -5.68 7.01
C GLU A 32 -7.54 -4.60 6.59
N LEU A 33 -6.93 -3.91 7.58
CA LEU A 33 -5.75 -3.09 7.40
C LEU A 33 -4.54 -3.83 7.99
N ARG A 34 -3.56 -4.12 7.14
CA ARG A 34 -2.32 -4.77 7.50
C ARG A 34 -1.13 -3.87 7.22
N CYS A 35 -0.31 -3.61 8.25
CA CYS A 35 0.98 -2.97 8.05
C CYS A 35 2.09 -4.01 7.87
N LEU A 36 2.92 -3.82 6.85
CA LEU A 36 4.14 -4.60 6.61
C LEU A 36 5.34 -3.76 7.06
N ILE A 37 6.04 -4.22 8.07
CA ILE A 37 7.22 -3.56 8.63
C ILE A 37 8.45 -4.45 8.56
N GLY A 38 9.63 -3.89 8.78
CA GLY A 38 10.89 -4.63 8.79
C GLY A 38 12.05 -3.73 8.35
N PRO A 39 13.29 -4.12 8.61
CA PRO A 39 14.46 -3.33 8.22
C PRO A 39 14.59 -3.19 6.70
N ASN A 40 15.47 -2.28 6.27
CA ASN A 40 15.82 -2.16 4.86
C ASN A 40 16.41 -3.48 4.36
N GLY A 41 16.02 -3.89 3.16
CA GLY A 41 16.42 -5.18 2.59
C GLY A 41 15.68 -6.40 3.14
N ALA A 42 14.70 -6.25 4.03
CA ALA A 42 13.93 -7.38 4.59
C ALA A 42 13.03 -8.10 3.57
N GLY A 43 12.87 -7.59 2.35
CA GLY A 43 12.04 -8.20 1.31
C GLY A 43 10.65 -7.58 1.13
N LYS A 44 10.27 -6.57 1.91
CA LYS A 44 8.94 -5.93 1.87
C LYS A 44 8.55 -5.40 0.48
N SER A 45 9.38 -4.55 -0.11
CA SER A 45 9.12 -3.97 -1.44
C SER A 45 9.15 -5.03 -2.54
N THR A 46 9.94 -6.10 -2.38
CA THR A 46 9.96 -7.23 -3.29
C THR A 46 8.66 -8.03 -3.19
N PHE A 47 8.21 -8.30 -1.97
CA PHE A 47 6.92 -8.94 -1.72
C PHE A 47 5.77 -8.10 -2.29
N PHE A 48 5.76 -6.79 -2.03
CA PHE A 48 4.79 -5.85 -2.57
C PHE A 48 4.74 -5.87 -4.11
N LYS A 49 5.90 -5.90 -4.78
CA LYS A 49 5.99 -5.98 -6.25
C LYS A 49 5.41 -7.28 -6.80
N MET A 50 5.52 -8.39 -6.09
CA MET A 50 4.88 -9.66 -6.49
C MET A 50 3.36 -9.59 -6.35
N LEU A 51 2.84 -8.98 -5.28
CA LEU A 51 1.39 -8.77 -5.11
C LEU A 51 0.78 -7.88 -6.20
N THR A 52 1.58 -7.02 -6.81
CA THR A 52 1.15 -6.00 -7.78
C THR A 52 1.43 -6.38 -9.23
N GLY A 53 1.98 -7.58 -9.49
CA GLY A 53 2.35 -8.04 -10.83
C GLY A 53 3.48 -7.23 -11.48
N GLN A 54 4.24 -6.47 -10.69
CA GLN A 54 5.45 -5.79 -11.14
C GLN A 54 6.66 -6.72 -11.15
N LEU A 55 6.55 -7.85 -10.45
CA LEU A 55 7.55 -8.88 -10.35
C LEU A 55 6.86 -10.24 -10.31
N GLU A 56 7.25 -11.12 -11.21
CA GLU A 56 6.77 -12.50 -11.21
C GLU A 56 7.50 -13.32 -10.13
N PRO A 57 6.77 -14.08 -9.29
CA PRO A 57 7.39 -14.96 -8.30
C PRO A 57 8.17 -16.09 -8.97
N SER A 58 9.28 -16.53 -8.37
CA SER A 58 10.02 -17.72 -8.82
C SER A 58 9.31 -19.02 -8.44
N HIS A 59 8.50 -18.99 -7.36
CA HIS A 59 7.69 -20.11 -6.89
C HIS A 59 6.58 -19.59 -5.97
N GLY A 60 5.65 -20.49 -5.65
CA GLY A 60 4.48 -20.17 -4.84
C GLY A 60 3.37 -19.50 -5.65
N ARG A 61 2.35 -19.00 -4.96
CA ARG A 61 1.16 -18.40 -5.60
C ARG A 61 0.66 -17.19 -4.85
N VAL A 62 0.05 -16.28 -5.61
CA VAL A 62 -0.76 -15.16 -5.10
C VAL A 62 -2.21 -15.39 -5.53
N LEU A 63 -3.10 -15.47 -4.56
CA LEU A 63 -4.53 -15.65 -4.79
C LEU A 63 -5.29 -14.40 -4.37
N PHE A 64 -6.09 -13.82 -5.26
CA PHE A 64 -7.02 -12.74 -4.95
C PHE A 64 -8.46 -13.24 -5.12
N ARG A 65 -9.25 -13.22 -4.04
CA ARG A 65 -10.59 -13.85 -3.99
C ARG A 65 -10.60 -15.30 -4.48
N GLY A 66 -9.54 -16.04 -4.17
CA GLY A 66 -9.35 -17.42 -4.58
C GLY A 66 -8.88 -17.62 -6.03
N GLN A 67 -8.81 -16.56 -6.83
CA GLN A 67 -8.26 -16.61 -8.19
C GLN A 67 -6.74 -16.46 -8.14
N ASP A 68 -6.01 -17.34 -8.84
CA ASP A 68 -4.56 -17.24 -8.98
C ASP A 68 -4.19 -16.07 -9.92
N ILE A 69 -3.42 -15.13 -9.39
CA ILE A 69 -2.94 -13.93 -10.10
C ILE A 69 -1.42 -13.86 -10.19
N SER A 70 -0.71 -14.96 -9.91
CA SER A 70 0.75 -15.00 -9.80
C SER A 70 1.49 -14.57 -11.07
N SER A 71 0.92 -14.88 -12.24
CA SER A 71 1.45 -14.51 -13.55
C SER A 71 0.71 -13.34 -14.21
N ALA A 72 -0.25 -12.73 -13.50
CA ALA A 72 -1.01 -11.62 -14.04
C ALA A 72 -0.18 -10.34 -14.10
N HIS A 73 -0.32 -9.59 -15.18
CA HIS A 73 0.34 -8.29 -15.33
C HIS A 73 -0.33 -7.22 -14.46
N ALA A 74 0.42 -6.18 -14.09
CA ALA A 74 -0.06 -5.11 -13.21
C ALA A 74 -1.39 -4.46 -13.68
N HIS A 75 -1.60 -4.32 -14.99
CA HIS A 75 -2.84 -3.76 -15.54
C HIS A 75 -4.05 -4.71 -15.42
N GLU A 76 -3.83 -6.03 -15.40
CA GLU A 76 -4.87 -7.04 -15.16
C GLU A 76 -5.23 -7.06 -13.68
N ILE A 77 -4.24 -7.03 -12.80
CA ILE A 77 -4.41 -6.96 -11.35
C ILE A 77 -5.20 -5.70 -10.95
N ALA A 78 -4.90 -4.55 -11.58
CA ALA A 78 -5.67 -3.33 -11.36
C ALA A 78 -7.16 -3.47 -11.77
N ARG A 79 -7.46 -4.21 -12.84
CA ARG A 79 -8.84 -4.48 -13.29
C ARG A 79 -9.60 -5.44 -12.37
N LEU A 80 -8.90 -6.26 -11.61
CA LEU A 80 -9.49 -7.14 -10.61
C LEU A 80 -9.90 -6.40 -9.33
N GLY A 81 -9.54 -5.12 -9.19
CA GLY A 81 -9.90 -4.29 -8.04
C GLY A 81 -8.77 -4.15 -7.02
N ILE A 82 -7.51 -4.27 -7.45
CA ILE A 82 -6.34 -3.97 -6.62
C ILE A 82 -5.76 -2.61 -7.04
N GLY A 83 -5.89 -1.61 -6.18
CA GLY A 83 -5.32 -0.29 -6.36
C GLY A 83 -3.92 -0.19 -5.74
N ILE A 84 -3.00 0.52 -6.41
CA ILE A 84 -1.60 0.56 -6.00
C ILE A 84 -1.12 2.00 -5.98
N LYS A 85 -0.58 2.44 -4.84
CA LYS A 85 0.24 3.65 -4.73
C LYS A 85 1.68 3.21 -4.46
N THR A 86 2.55 3.45 -5.44
CA THR A 86 3.99 3.13 -5.35
C THR A 86 4.80 4.32 -4.83
N GLN A 87 6.08 4.08 -4.47
CA GLN A 87 7.02 5.15 -4.11
C GLN A 87 7.27 6.15 -5.26
N VAL A 88 7.26 5.66 -6.52
CA VAL A 88 7.45 6.53 -7.69
C VAL A 88 6.10 7.15 -8.04
N PRO A 89 6.00 8.49 -8.06
CA PRO A 89 4.77 9.18 -8.38
C PRO A 89 4.20 8.79 -9.75
N SER A 90 2.89 8.51 -9.79
CA SER A 90 2.15 8.17 -11.02
C SER A 90 1.23 9.29 -11.49
N VAL A 91 1.66 10.55 -11.29
CA VAL A 91 0.90 11.75 -11.64
C VAL A 91 1.46 12.46 -12.87
N PHE A 92 0.61 13.19 -13.56
CA PHE A 92 0.99 14.06 -14.68
C PHE A 92 1.22 15.48 -14.17
N ASP A 93 2.47 15.88 -14.02
CA ASP A 93 2.87 17.18 -13.46
C ASP A 93 2.35 18.38 -14.26
N GLY A 94 2.20 18.23 -15.57
CA GLY A 94 1.68 19.24 -16.48
C GLY A 94 0.16 19.34 -16.58
N LEU A 95 -0.58 18.53 -15.82
CA LEU A 95 -2.03 18.54 -15.74
C LEU A 95 -2.49 19.08 -14.39
N ALA A 96 -3.70 19.65 -14.35
CA ALA A 96 -4.33 20.06 -13.11
C ALA A 96 -4.65 18.85 -12.21
N VAL A 97 -4.79 19.10 -10.89
CA VAL A 97 -5.20 18.07 -9.92
C VAL A 97 -6.50 17.38 -10.37
N ARG A 98 -7.49 18.18 -10.72
CA ARG A 98 -8.80 17.71 -11.22
C ARG A 98 -8.65 16.82 -12.46
N GLU A 99 -7.80 17.21 -13.41
CA GLU A 99 -7.57 16.45 -14.63
C GLU A 99 -6.91 15.10 -14.35
N ASN A 100 -5.92 15.08 -13.45
CA ASN A 100 -5.28 13.84 -13.01
C ASN A 100 -6.30 12.82 -12.45
N ILE A 101 -7.11 13.28 -11.47
CA ILE A 101 -8.12 12.43 -10.82
C ILE A 101 -9.19 12.00 -11.83
N TRP A 102 -9.65 12.90 -12.69
CA TRP A 102 -10.63 12.60 -13.72
C TRP A 102 -10.15 11.55 -14.74
N LEU A 103 -8.88 11.65 -15.16
CA LEU A 103 -8.27 10.65 -16.06
C LEU A 103 -8.31 9.24 -15.44
N ALA A 104 -7.95 9.12 -14.16
CA ALA A 104 -8.00 7.84 -13.45
C ALA A 104 -9.44 7.30 -13.38
N ALA A 105 -10.39 8.13 -12.96
CA ALA A 105 -11.82 7.77 -12.88
C ALA A 105 -12.40 7.36 -14.25
N SER A 106 -12.02 8.08 -15.31
CA SER A 106 -12.52 7.86 -16.68
C SER A 106 -12.09 6.53 -17.29
N ARG A 107 -11.07 5.87 -16.74
CA ARG A 107 -10.63 4.53 -17.20
C ARG A 107 -11.64 3.44 -16.87
N ILE A 108 -12.43 3.62 -15.81
CA ILE A 108 -13.33 2.61 -15.25
C ILE A 108 -14.78 3.03 -15.33
N HIS A 109 -15.06 4.35 -15.24
CA HIS A 109 -16.40 4.87 -15.17
C HIS A 109 -16.80 5.66 -16.44
N PRO A 110 -18.08 5.68 -16.81
CA PRO A 110 -18.59 6.60 -17.82
C PRO A 110 -18.28 8.06 -17.44
N LYS A 111 -18.11 8.93 -18.45
CA LYS A 111 -17.69 10.34 -18.26
C LYS A 111 -18.51 11.11 -17.23
N SER A 112 -19.83 10.89 -17.17
CA SER A 112 -20.71 11.53 -16.18
C SER A 112 -20.37 11.11 -14.75
N LYS A 113 -20.20 9.80 -14.52
CA LYS A 113 -19.83 9.26 -13.20
C LYS A 113 -18.39 9.65 -12.82
N ALA A 114 -17.46 9.62 -13.78
CA ALA A 114 -16.08 10.04 -13.54
C ALA A 114 -15.99 11.49 -13.06
N ARG A 115 -16.83 12.40 -13.58
CA ARG A 115 -16.90 13.79 -13.09
C ARG A 115 -17.36 13.86 -11.63
N ILE A 116 -18.42 13.16 -11.28
CA ILE A 116 -18.93 13.13 -9.91
C ILE A 116 -17.85 12.61 -8.96
N MET A 117 -17.25 11.46 -9.30
CA MET A 117 -16.16 10.88 -8.48
C MET A 117 -14.96 11.81 -8.34
N THR A 118 -14.64 12.59 -9.37
CA THR A 118 -13.55 13.56 -9.29
C THR A 118 -13.83 14.61 -8.22
N GLU A 119 -15.03 15.20 -8.21
CA GLU A 119 -15.40 16.21 -7.22
C GLU A 119 -15.45 15.61 -5.80
N GLU A 120 -16.03 14.42 -5.64
CA GLU A 120 -16.05 13.68 -4.37
C GLU A 120 -14.62 13.41 -3.84
N MET A 121 -13.69 13.02 -4.72
CA MET A 121 -12.29 12.79 -4.32
C MET A 121 -11.57 14.09 -3.96
N LEU A 122 -11.79 15.17 -4.70
CA LEU A 122 -11.23 16.49 -4.37
C LEU A 122 -11.69 16.96 -2.98
N GLU A 123 -12.95 16.81 -2.66
CA GLU A 123 -13.52 17.17 -1.35
C GLU A 123 -12.95 16.26 -0.25
N ARG A 124 -13.03 14.94 -0.43
CA ARG A 124 -12.59 13.93 0.52
C ARG A 124 -11.13 14.09 0.90
N LEU A 125 -10.27 14.41 -0.07
CA LEU A 125 -8.82 14.57 0.13
C LEU A 125 -8.43 16.00 0.55
N GLY A 126 -9.39 16.95 0.60
CA GLY A 126 -9.12 18.33 0.93
C GLY A 126 -8.34 19.08 -0.16
N LEU A 127 -8.49 18.66 -1.42
CA LEU A 127 -7.78 19.22 -2.58
C LEU A 127 -8.60 20.24 -3.39
N THR A 128 -9.81 20.56 -2.96
CA THR A 128 -10.73 21.47 -3.68
C THR A 128 -10.11 22.84 -3.95
N SER A 129 -9.38 23.42 -2.99
CA SER A 129 -8.74 24.74 -3.12
C SER A 129 -7.58 24.77 -4.13
N VAL A 130 -7.04 23.62 -4.49
CA VAL A 130 -5.93 23.48 -5.45
C VAL A 130 -6.32 22.66 -6.69
N ALA A 131 -7.61 22.40 -6.87
CA ALA A 131 -8.14 21.52 -7.91
C ALA A 131 -7.69 21.89 -9.33
N ASP A 132 -7.58 23.16 -9.61
CA ASP A 132 -7.21 23.70 -10.93
C ASP A 132 -5.73 24.09 -11.04
N ARG A 133 -4.92 23.84 -9.99
CA ARG A 133 -3.46 24.01 -10.04
C ARG A 133 -2.79 22.80 -10.70
N LEU A 134 -1.67 23.05 -11.38
CA LEU A 134 -0.83 21.98 -11.94
C LEU A 134 -0.22 21.15 -10.78
N VAL A 135 -0.24 19.82 -10.93
CA VAL A 135 0.29 18.91 -9.89
C VAL A 135 1.77 19.16 -9.60
N GLY A 136 2.57 19.52 -10.63
CA GLY A 136 3.98 19.86 -10.44
C GLY A 136 4.25 21.13 -9.60
N GLN A 137 3.22 21.92 -9.27
CA GLN A 137 3.31 23.13 -8.42
C GLN A 137 2.85 22.88 -6.97
N LEU A 138 2.43 21.66 -6.65
CA LEU A 138 1.94 21.32 -5.32
C LEU A 138 3.08 21.03 -4.34
N ALA A 139 2.80 21.25 -3.06
CA ALA A 139 3.65 20.72 -1.98
C ALA A 139 3.67 19.18 -2.02
N HIS A 140 4.73 18.59 -1.46
CA HIS A 140 4.94 17.15 -1.51
C HIS A 140 3.74 16.36 -0.95
N GLY A 141 3.24 16.71 0.23
CA GLY A 141 2.10 16.02 0.85
C GLY A 141 0.82 16.12 0.01
N GLN A 142 0.52 17.30 -0.56
CA GLN A 142 -0.63 17.44 -1.46
C GLN A 142 -0.50 16.53 -2.69
N ARG A 143 0.69 16.41 -3.24
CA ARG A 143 0.99 15.54 -4.36
C ARG A 143 0.73 14.06 -4.02
N GLN A 144 1.13 13.63 -2.83
CA GLN A 144 0.84 12.28 -2.32
C GLN A 144 -0.67 12.02 -2.18
N TRP A 145 -1.45 13.04 -1.76
CA TRP A 145 -2.91 12.93 -1.71
C TRP A 145 -3.56 12.89 -3.09
N VAL A 146 -2.99 13.59 -4.10
CA VAL A 146 -3.44 13.43 -5.49
C VAL A 146 -3.26 11.99 -5.95
N GLU A 147 -2.09 11.37 -5.68
CA GLU A 147 -1.84 9.97 -6.01
C GLU A 147 -2.83 9.02 -5.34
N LEU A 148 -3.13 9.26 -4.06
CA LEU A 148 -4.15 8.50 -3.35
C LEU A 148 -5.52 8.67 -4.02
N GLY A 149 -5.85 9.87 -4.49
CA GLY A 149 -7.06 10.19 -5.24
C GLY A 149 -7.16 9.42 -6.55
N LEU A 150 -6.05 9.29 -7.28
CA LEU A 150 -6.01 8.47 -8.51
C LEU A 150 -6.37 7.02 -8.21
N VAL A 151 -5.80 6.45 -7.16
CA VAL A 151 -6.07 5.07 -6.75
C VAL A 151 -7.54 4.90 -6.33
N LEU A 152 -8.02 5.76 -5.45
CA LEU A 152 -9.39 5.70 -4.93
C LEU A 152 -10.45 5.90 -6.02
N SER A 153 -10.15 6.70 -7.04
CA SER A 153 -11.06 6.97 -8.16
C SER A 153 -11.34 5.74 -9.03
N THR A 154 -10.54 4.68 -8.89
CA THR A 154 -10.77 3.39 -9.55
C THR A 154 -11.63 2.42 -8.71
N ASP A 155 -12.10 2.86 -7.55
CA ASP A 155 -12.94 2.10 -6.60
C ASP A 155 -12.43 0.68 -6.30
N PRO A 156 -11.17 0.50 -5.90
CA PRO A 156 -10.58 -0.81 -5.66
C PRO A 156 -11.13 -1.46 -4.38
N ASP A 157 -11.10 -2.80 -4.31
CA ASP A 157 -11.43 -3.56 -3.10
C ASP A 157 -10.26 -3.68 -2.13
N LEU A 158 -9.05 -3.77 -2.69
CA LEU A 158 -7.79 -3.81 -1.97
C LEU A 158 -6.89 -2.65 -2.42
N ILE A 159 -6.32 -1.94 -1.47
CA ILE A 159 -5.39 -0.84 -1.73
C ILE A 159 -4.03 -1.18 -1.12
N LEU A 160 -2.99 -1.11 -1.96
CA LEU A 160 -1.62 -1.28 -1.54
C LEU A 160 -0.92 0.09 -1.54
N LEU A 161 -0.41 0.49 -0.37
CA LEU A 161 0.29 1.77 -0.17
C LEU A 161 1.75 1.50 0.21
N ASP A 162 2.67 2.03 -0.59
CA ASP A 162 4.11 1.96 -0.30
C ASP A 162 4.59 3.33 0.18
N GLU A 163 4.95 3.40 1.47
CA GLU A 163 5.41 4.58 2.19
C GLU A 163 4.51 5.82 1.97
N PRO A 164 3.21 5.75 2.34
CA PRO A 164 2.26 6.82 2.03
C PRO A 164 2.51 8.13 2.79
N ALA A 165 3.30 8.10 3.87
CA ALA A 165 3.61 9.26 4.70
C ALA A 165 5.04 9.79 4.51
N ALA A 166 5.83 9.21 3.58
CA ALA A 166 7.21 9.60 3.37
C ALA A 166 7.36 11.08 2.97
N GLY A 167 8.27 11.80 3.63
CA GLY A 167 8.58 13.21 3.31
C GLY A 167 7.49 14.22 3.69
N MET A 168 6.49 13.83 4.45
CA MET A 168 5.42 14.68 4.93
C MET A 168 5.77 15.41 6.23
N THR A 169 5.18 16.58 6.43
CA THR A 169 5.17 17.27 7.73
C THR A 169 4.34 16.49 8.75
N HIS A 170 4.51 16.79 10.04
CA HIS A 170 3.74 16.13 11.10
C HIS A 170 2.21 16.26 10.92
N GLU A 171 1.73 17.43 10.50
CA GLU A 171 0.30 17.65 10.23
C GLU A 171 -0.19 16.83 9.04
N GLU A 172 0.60 16.76 7.96
CA GLU A 172 0.29 15.94 6.80
C GLU A 172 0.26 14.44 7.13
N VAL A 173 1.20 13.97 7.98
CA VAL A 173 1.23 12.59 8.49
C VAL A 173 -0.05 12.27 9.26
N GLN A 174 -0.48 13.17 10.18
CA GLN A 174 -1.73 12.99 10.92
C GLN A 174 -2.94 12.92 9.99
N ARG A 175 -3.01 13.85 9.04
CA ARG A 175 -4.11 13.87 8.05
C ARG A 175 -4.11 12.61 7.18
N THR A 176 -2.95 12.15 6.74
CA THR A 176 -2.82 10.90 5.97
C THR A 176 -3.28 9.68 6.78
N ALA A 177 -2.94 9.63 8.07
CA ALA A 177 -3.42 8.55 8.96
C ALA A 177 -4.96 8.56 9.13
N GLU A 178 -5.58 9.74 9.21
CA GLU A 178 -7.04 9.87 9.23
C GLU A 178 -7.66 9.36 7.94
N LEU A 179 -7.13 9.76 6.78
CA LEU A 179 -7.58 9.31 5.46
C LEU A 179 -7.46 7.79 5.32
N VAL A 180 -6.33 7.21 5.71
CA VAL A 180 -6.12 5.75 5.67
C VAL A 180 -7.16 5.02 6.54
N ARG A 181 -7.45 5.52 7.75
CA ARG A 181 -8.48 4.94 8.62
C ARG A 181 -9.89 5.09 8.05
N GLU A 182 -10.18 6.22 7.43
CA GLU A 182 -11.46 6.46 6.76
C GLU A 182 -11.65 5.49 5.59
N ILE A 183 -10.65 5.35 4.73
CA ILE A 183 -10.66 4.42 3.59
C ILE A 183 -10.86 2.98 4.09
N ASN A 184 -10.20 2.59 5.18
CA ASN A 184 -10.30 1.24 5.74
C ASN A 184 -11.70 0.88 6.26
N ARG A 185 -12.61 1.84 6.44
CA ARG A 185 -14.01 1.52 6.82
C ARG A 185 -14.73 0.71 5.74
N SER A 186 -14.30 0.81 4.50
CA SER A 186 -14.95 0.15 3.35
C SER A 186 -14.00 -0.65 2.46
N LYS A 187 -12.69 -0.52 2.63
CA LYS A 187 -11.67 -1.14 1.77
C LYS A 187 -10.64 -1.88 2.62
N ALA A 188 -10.08 -2.97 2.08
CA ALA A 188 -8.90 -3.60 2.66
C ALA A 188 -7.64 -2.82 2.25
N LEU A 189 -6.66 -2.76 3.15
CA LEU A 189 -5.40 -2.07 2.89
C LEU A 189 -4.19 -2.91 3.30
N ILE A 190 -3.14 -2.84 2.49
CA ILE A 190 -1.79 -3.22 2.88
C ILE A 190 -0.92 -1.95 2.82
N VAL A 191 -0.26 -1.63 3.94
CA VAL A 191 0.60 -0.45 4.05
C VAL A 191 2.01 -0.91 4.37
N VAL A 192 2.96 -0.63 3.48
CA VAL A 192 4.40 -0.80 3.76
C VAL A 192 4.90 0.51 4.34
N GLU A 193 5.48 0.46 5.51
CA GLU A 193 5.97 1.65 6.22
C GLU A 193 7.13 1.33 7.15
N HIS A 194 7.91 2.34 7.45
CA HIS A 194 9.00 2.28 8.42
C HIS A 194 8.86 3.33 9.54
N ASP A 195 7.99 4.33 9.38
CA ASP A 195 7.66 5.29 10.42
C ASP A 195 6.74 4.68 11.47
N MET A 196 7.32 4.37 12.63
CA MET A 196 6.59 3.75 13.75
C MET A 196 5.51 4.65 14.34
N GLN A 197 5.60 5.98 14.19
CA GLN A 197 4.56 6.90 14.66
C GLN A 197 3.33 6.77 13.77
N PHE A 198 3.52 6.81 12.44
CA PHE A 198 2.43 6.61 11.49
C PHE A 198 1.79 5.23 11.63
N ILE A 199 2.60 4.16 11.75
CA ILE A 199 2.11 2.80 11.92
C ILE A 199 1.23 2.70 13.17
N ARG A 200 1.63 3.26 14.32
CA ARG A 200 0.82 3.28 15.55
C ARG A 200 -0.53 3.97 15.39
N MET A 201 -0.61 4.96 14.50
CA MET A 201 -1.85 5.69 14.25
C MET A 201 -2.87 4.86 13.45
N ILE A 202 -2.42 3.94 12.59
CA ILE A 202 -3.30 3.22 11.65
C ILE A 202 -3.40 1.73 11.92
N ALA A 203 -2.33 1.07 12.38
CA ALA A 203 -2.23 -0.38 12.43
C ALA A 203 -3.01 -0.99 13.59
N ARG A 204 -3.80 -2.03 13.26
CA ARG A 204 -4.30 -3.01 14.23
C ARG A 204 -3.45 -4.27 14.21
N LYS A 205 -3.16 -4.80 13.03
CA LYS A 205 -2.38 -6.01 12.81
C LYS A 205 -1.15 -5.69 11.97
N VAL A 206 -0.02 -6.25 12.34
CA VAL A 206 1.28 -5.96 11.74
C VAL A 206 1.98 -7.26 11.39
N THR A 207 2.56 -7.32 10.19
CA THR A 207 3.42 -8.39 9.73
C THR A 207 4.85 -7.88 9.66
N VAL A 208 5.76 -8.49 10.40
CA VAL A 208 7.18 -8.12 10.44
C VAL A 208 7.96 -9.01 9.48
N PHE A 209 8.59 -8.38 8.51
CA PHE A 209 9.52 -9.04 7.59
C PHE A 209 10.95 -8.96 8.10
N ASN A 210 11.68 -10.06 7.95
CA ASN A 210 13.11 -10.12 8.18
C ASN A 210 13.77 -11.12 7.23
N GLN A 211 14.85 -10.72 6.56
CA GLN A 211 15.63 -11.57 5.66
C GLN A 211 14.80 -12.38 4.64
N GLY A 212 13.80 -11.73 4.06
CA GLY A 212 12.94 -12.33 3.02
C GLY A 212 11.79 -13.20 3.53
N SER A 213 11.58 -13.31 4.83
CA SER A 213 10.52 -14.14 5.44
C SER A 213 9.67 -13.33 6.41
N VAL A 214 8.46 -13.82 6.71
CA VAL A 214 7.65 -13.29 7.82
C VAL A 214 8.25 -13.82 9.12
N LEU A 215 8.70 -12.89 9.98
CA LEU A 215 9.25 -13.22 11.29
C LEU A 215 8.13 -13.45 12.32
N VAL A 216 7.17 -12.53 12.35
CA VAL A 216 6.05 -12.54 13.28
C VAL A 216 4.89 -11.75 12.72
N GLU A 217 3.68 -12.16 13.05
CA GLU A 217 2.45 -11.47 12.73
C GLU A 217 1.59 -11.40 13.99
N ASP A 218 1.23 -10.19 14.42
CA ASP A 218 0.43 -9.97 15.63
C ASP A 218 -0.21 -8.56 15.62
N GLN A 219 -0.98 -8.28 16.66
CA GLN A 219 -1.48 -6.93 16.95
C GLN A 219 -0.32 -5.99 17.28
N MET A 220 -0.47 -4.72 16.94
CA MET A 220 0.58 -3.70 17.09
C MET A 220 1.18 -3.65 18.51
N GLU A 221 0.33 -3.78 19.55
CA GLU A 221 0.76 -3.75 20.94
C GLU A 221 1.71 -4.90 21.30
N ASN A 222 1.44 -6.10 20.77
CA ASN A 222 2.28 -7.29 20.98
C ASN A 222 3.59 -7.17 20.20
N ILE A 223 3.54 -6.68 18.96
CA ILE A 223 4.73 -6.43 18.12
C ILE A 223 5.70 -5.49 18.84
N MET A 224 5.21 -4.42 19.46
CA MET A 224 6.05 -3.46 20.20
C MET A 224 6.75 -4.05 21.43
N ARG A 225 6.19 -5.12 22.00
CA ARG A 225 6.75 -5.81 23.16
C ARG A 225 7.61 -7.02 22.78
N ASN A 226 7.58 -7.44 21.51
CA ASN A 226 8.27 -8.63 21.06
C ASN A 226 9.80 -8.42 21.06
N PRO A 227 10.58 -9.22 21.82
CA PRO A 227 12.03 -9.07 21.90
C PRO A 227 12.72 -9.21 20.54
N LEU A 228 12.28 -10.17 19.71
CA LEU A 228 12.86 -10.40 18.38
C LEU A 228 12.69 -9.19 17.47
N VAL A 229 11.53 -8.51 17.54
CA VAL A 229 11.27 -7.30 16.76
C VAL A 229 12.15 -6.15 17.26
N ARG A 230 12.27 -6.00 18.58
CA ARG A 230 13.14 -4.97 19.18
C ARG A 230 14.60 -5.14 18.78
N ASP A 231 15.11 -6.36 18.81
CA ASP A 231 16.50 -6.67 18.44
C ASP A 231 16.80 -6.34 16.98
N ILE A 232 15.83 -6.53 16.09
CA ILE A 232 15.97 -6.21 14.66
C ILE A 232 15.99 -4.72 14.40
N TYR A 233 15.15 -3.93 15.10
CA TYR A 233 15.05 -2.49 14.91
C TYR A 233 16.09 -1.69 15.67
N LEU A 234 16.47 -2.13 16.89
CA LEU A 234 17.45 -1.44 17.73
C LEU A 234 18.89 -1.89 17.48
N GLY A 235 19.07 -2.93 16.65
CA GLY A 235 20.32 -3.68 16.57
C GLY A 235 20.55 -4.48 17.86
N LYS A 236 21.22 -5.60 17.79
CA LYS A 236 21.80 -6.20 18.99
C LYS A 236 22.72 -5.12 19.59
N GLN A 237 22.29 -4.44 20.64
CA GLN A 237 23.25 -3.76 21.50
C GLN A 237 24.28 -4.83 21.83
N ALA A 238 25.50 -4.64 21.31
CA ALA A 238 26.60 -5.53 21.61
C ALA A 238 26.60 -5.70 23.13
N ALA A 239 26.41 -6.93 23.58
CA ALA A 239 26.66 -7.29 24.95
C ALA A 239 28.14 -6.96 25.16
N ALA A 240 28.38 -5.85 25.85
CA ALA A 240 29.70 -5.48 26.39
C ALA A 240 29.93 -6.34 27.63
#